data_ae840f7c0b46152c8c7e4b9a8b38f093
#
_entry.id   ae840f7c0b46152c8c7e4b9a8b38f093
#
_cell.length_a   1.000
_cell.length_b   1.000
_cell.length_c   1.000
_cell.angle_alpha   90.00
_cell.angle_beta   90.00
_cell.angle_gamma   90.00
#
_symmetry.space_group_name_H-M   'P 1'
#
loop_
_entity.id
_entity.type
_entity.pdbx_description
1 polymer ?
#
loop_
_entity_poly.entity_id
_entity_poly.type
_entity_poly.pdbx_seq_one_letter_code
_entity_poly.pdbx_strand_id
1 'polypeptide(L)'
;MYRWMRIVCTALLSLLLMASPALADETLAAQIREHAGAHRLLVLGEYHGTRETPLLVAQLADDYSRDGTPLVLALEMPRGENASLQAYLDSDGDTEARRVLQARQFWKVTDDQHDGRRSRDMLELIEAMRVLAKQHRDVKVLGYDEDISEHGNQSRDDAQAKALRRLHHEAPSHARLVVLAGNVHAMRRRPADAPAEMQQRPMASQLVDLDLYSVRLEALEGQFWACMQRCQALPLRTRPARPPRVETAEDRMYDLIVWMPKFSVARLFD
;
A
#
# COMPACT_ATOMS: atom_id res chain seq x y z
N MET A 1 -32.51 -83.26 -8.47
CA MET A 1 -32.40 -82.15 -9.44
C MET A 1 -32.16 -80.87 -8.70
N TYR A 2 -30.90 -80.41 -8.49
CA TYR A 2 -30.54 -79.14 -7.82
C TYR A 2 -29.92 -78.25 -8.85
N ARG A 3 -30.57 -77.05 -9.08
CA ARG A 3 -30.09 -75.95 -9.92
C ARG A 3 -29.20 -75.03 -9.10
N TRP A 4 -27.93 -74.91 -9.44
CA TRP A 4 -26.99 -74.00 -8.88
C TRP A 4 -27.19 -72.60 -9.49
N MET A 5 -27.55 -71.63 -8.67
CA MET A 5 -27.65 -70.20 -9.03
C MET A 5 -26.31 -69.53 -8.77
N ARG A 6 -25.60 -69.15 -9.83
CA ARG A 6 -24.35 -68.39 -9.74
C ARG A 6 -24.69 -66.89 -9.52
N ILE A 7 -24.32 -66.41 -8.35
CA ILE A 7 -24.35 -64.95 -8.03
C ILE A 7 -23.07 -64.34 -8.57
N VAL A 8 -23.18 -63.43 -9.55
CA VAL A 8 -22.09 -62.62 -10.06
C VAL A 8 -22.08 -61.32 -9.24
N CYS A 9 -21.12 -61.19 -8.34
CA CYS A 9 -20.83 -59.90 -7.65
C CYS A 9 -20.05 -59.00 -8.60
N THR A 10 -20.71 -58.01 -9.17
CA THR A 10 -20.05 -56.89 -9.86
C THR A 10 -19.59 -55.84 -8.83
N ALA A 11 -18.30 -55.79 -8.53
CA ALA A 11 -17.69 -54.77 -7.73
C ALA A 11 -17.58 -53.46 -8.58
N LEU A 12 -18.42 -52.49 -8.29
CA LEU A 12 -18.28 -51.11 -8.80
C LEU A 12 -17.14 -50.42 -8.04
N LEU A 13 -15.99 -50.30 -8.70
CA LEU A 13 -14.87 -49.52 -8.23
C LEU A 13 -15.17 -48.03 -8.51
N SER A 14 -15.71 -47.32 -7.51
CA SER A 14 -15.91 -45.87 -7.58
C SER A 14 -14.56 -45.18 -7.47
N LEU A 15 -14.01 -44.69 -8.59
CA LEU A 15 -12.87 -43.79 -8.64
C LEU A 15 -13.34 -42.44 -8.10
N LEU A 16 -13.06 -42.13 -6.82
CA LEU A 16 -13.09 -40.76 -6.30
C LEU A 16 -11.93 -39.97 -6.95
N LEU A 17 -12.25 -39.21 -7.99
CA LEU A 17 -11.38 -38.14 -8.44
C LEU A 17 -11.31 -37.09 -7.30
N MET A 18 -10.26 -37.15 -6.50
CA MET A 18 -9.87 -36.07 -5.63
C MET A 18 -9.46 -34.91 -6.54
N ALA A 19 -10.40 -34.03 -6.86
CA ALA A 19 -10.07 -32.72 -7.42
C ALA A 19 -9.21 -32.00 -6.37
N SER A 20 -7.90 -31.97 -6.57
CA SER A 20 -7.04 -31.08 -5.81
C SER A 20 -7.59 -29.66 -5.99
N PRO A 21 -7.85 -28.90 -4.89
CA PRO A 21 -8.19 -27.50 -5.05
C PRO A 21 -7.02 -26.87 -5.80
N ALA A 22 -7.30 -26.29 -6.97
CA ALA A 22 -6.35 -25.42 -7.63
C ALA A 22 -5.96 -24.36 -6.58
N LEU A 23 -4.71 -24.35 -6.17
CA LEU A 23 -4.17 -23.29 -5.28
C LEU A 23 -4.46 -21.98 -6.00
N ALA A 24 -5.41 -21.21 -5.49
CA ALA A 24 -5.67 -19.88 -5.99
C ALA A 24 -4.33 -19.13 -5.91
N ASP A 25 -3.92 -18.52 -7.01
CA ASP A 25 -2.68 -17.72 -7.06
C ASP A 25 -2.75 -16.68 -5.94
N GLU A 26 -1.82 -16.75 -4.99
CA GLU A 26 -1.82 -15.91 -3.81
C GLU A 26 -1.68 -14.45 -4.21
N THR A 27 -2.52 -13.58 -3.64
CA THR A 27 -2.49 -12.15 -3.97
C THR A 27 -1.19 -11.50 -3.49
N LEU A 28 -0.75 -10.42 -4.15
CA LEU A 28 0.42 -9.66 -3.68
C LEU A 28 0.23 -9.11 -2.26
N ALA A 29 -0.99 -8.75 -1.89
CA ALA A 29 -1.31 -8.31 -0.53
C ALA A 29 -1.07 -9.43 0.49
N ALA A 30 -1.49 -10.66 0.20
CA ALA A 30 -1.27 -11.81 1.06
C ALA A 30 0.23 -12.12 1.20
N GLN A 31 0.99 -12.09 0.11
CA GLN A 31 2.44 -12.29 0.13
C GLN A 31 3.17 -11.20 0.94
N ILE A 32 2.80 -9.92 0.78
CA ILE A 32 3.36 -8.84 1.61
C ILE A 32 3.07 -9.13 3.09
N ARG A 33 1.84 -9.52 3.42
CA ARG A 33 1.42 -9.80 4.80
C ARG A 33 2.18 -10.97 5.41
N GLU A 34 2.39 -12.03 4.64
CA GLU A 34 3.18 -13.20 5.05
C GLU A 34 4.63 -12.80 5.36
N HIS A 35 5.29 -12.10 4.44
CA HIS A 35 6.67 -11.65 4.62
C HIS A 35 6.83 -10.63 5.75
N ALA A 36 5.89 -9.70 5.90
CA ALA A 36 5.90 -8.73 7.00
C ALA A 36 5.62 -9.37 8.37
N GLY A 37 4.99 -10.54 8.41
CA GLY A 37 4.79 -11.31 9.64
C GLY A 37 4.24 -10.50 10.80
N ALA A 38 4.97 -10.49 11.92
CA ALA A 38 4.57 -9.80 13.15
C ALA A 38 4.92 -8.30 13.18
N HIS A 39 5.69 -7.78 12.22
CA HIS A 39 6.10 -6.37 12.21
C HIS A 39 4.89 -5.42 12.26
N ARG A 40 4.88 -4.52 13.25
CA ARG A 40 3.77 -3.59 13.47
C ARG A 40 3.80 -2.39 12.54
N LEU A 41 4.97 -1.94 12.14
CA LEU A 41 5.19 -0.80 11.26
C LEU A 41 5.58 -1.29 9.87
N LEU A 42 4.65 -1.23 8.93
CA LEU A 42 4.86 -1.57 7.53
C LEU A 42 4.92 -0.30 6.69
N VAL A 43 6.04 -0.06 6.03
CA VAL A 43 6.21 1.09 5.12
C VAL A 43 6.27 0.60 3.69
N LEU A 44 5.32 1.07 2.87
CA LEU A 44 5.22 0.78 1.44
C LEU A 44 5.78 1.96 0.66
N GLY A 45 6.88 1.74 -0.04
CA GLY A 45 7.53 2.74 -0.90
C GLY A 45 7.00 2.66 -2.33
N GLU A 46 6.35 3.73 -2.79
CA GLU A 46 5.68 3.78 -4.10
C GLU A 46 6.36 4.74 -5.08
N TYR A 47 6.05 4.55 -6.35
CA TYR A 47 6.03 5.63 -7.33
C TYR A 47 4.67 6.32 -7.23
N HIS A 48 4.65 7.59 -6.84
CA HIS A 48 3.40 8.37 -6.82
C HIS A 48 2.71 8.35 -8.18
N GLY A 49 1.42 8.59 -8.20
CA GLY A 49 0.66 8.71 -9.43
C GLY A 49 0.53 7.43 -10.23
N THR A 50 0.40 6.29 -9.55
CA THR A 50 0.04 4.99 -10.14
C THR A 50 -1.35 4.57 -9.70
N ARG A 51 -2.05 3.78 -10.53
CA ARG A 51 -3.39 3.22 -10.22
C ARG A 51 -3.31 1.98 -9.34
N GLU A 52 -2.29 1.18 -9.53
CA GLU A 52 -2.16 -0.16 -8.95
C GLU A 52 -1.77 -0.10 -7.48
N THR A 53 -0.98 0.89 -7.07
CA THR A 53 -0.55 1.03 -5.67
C THR A 53 -1.70 1.27 -4.71
N PRO A 54 -2.60 2.25 -4.90
CA PRO A 54 -3.76 2.43 -4.04
C PRO A 54 -4.66 1.20 -3.94
N LEU A 55 -4.84 0.47 -5.04
CA LEU A 55 -5.61 -0.78 -5.06
C LEU A 55 -4.96 -1.87 -4.21
N LEU A 56 -3.65 -2.05 -4.32
CA LEU A 56 -2.91 -3.01 -3.49
C LEU A 56 -2.99 -2.66 -2.01
N VAL A 57 -2.86 -1.37 -1.67
CA VAL A 57 -2.96 -0.90 -0.28
C VAL A 57 -4.37 -1.13 0.28
N ALA A 58 -5.41 -0.93 -0.52
CA ALA A 58 -6.80 -1.22 -0.12
C ALA A 58 -7.00 -2.72 0.17
N GLN A 59 -6.46 -3.61 -0.67
CA GLN A 59 -6.50 -5.06 -0.45
C GLN A 59 -5.74 -5.44 0.83
N LEU A 60 -4.57 -4.87 1.05
CA LEU A 60 -3.77 -5.11 2.24
C LEU A 60 -4.48 -4.64 3.52
N ALA A 61 -5.17 -3.49 3.46
CA ALA A 61 -5.97 -2.97 4.57
C ALA A 61 -7.16 -3.88 4.88
N ASP A 62 -7.85 -4.40 3.86
CA ASP A 62 -8.92 -5.39 4.03
C ASP A 62 -8.37 -6.66 4.71
N ASP A 63 -7.26 -7.19 4.23
CA ASP A 63 -6.65 -8.41 4.75
C ASP A 63 -6.18 -8.27 6.21
N TYR A 64 -5.55 -7.15 6.58
CA TYR A 64 -5.09 -6.91 7.95
C TYR A 64 -6.24 -6.67 8.95
N SER A 65 -7.31 -6.00 8.53
CA SER A 65 -8.41 -5.64 9.43
C SER A 65 -9.49 -6.73 9.56
N ARG A 66 -9.38 -7.82 8.79
CA ARG A 66 -10.43 -8.85 8.70
C ARG A 66 -10.64 -9.63 9.99
N ASP A 67 -9.59 -9.84 10.76
CA ASP A 67 -9.62 -10.56 12.03
C ASP A 67 -9.84 -9.66 13.27
N GLY A 68 -10.20 -8.39 13.04
CA GLY A 68 -10.43 -7.41 14.10
C GLY A 68 -9.15 -6.70 14.56
N THR A 69 -8.01 -6.92 13.92
CA THR A 69 -6.78 -6.17 14.22
C THR A 69 -6.97 -4.69 13.89
N PRO A 70 -6.76 -3.77 14.84
CA PRO A 70 -6.82 -2.34 14.57
C PRO A 70 -5.78 -1.95 13.51
N LEU A 71 -6.19 -1.14 12.54
CA LEU A 71 -5.36 -0.70 11.43
C LEU A 71 -5.32 0.83 11.33
N VAL A 72 -4.14 1.38 11.28
CA VAL A 72 -3.92 2.79 10.94
C VAL A 72 -3.24 2.84 9.57
N LEU A 73 -3.92 3.40 8.58
CA LEU A 73 -3.34 3.75 7.28
C LEU A 73 -2.84 5.19 7.36
N ALA A 74 -1.52 5.35 7.28
CA ALA A 74 -0.86 6.65 7.23
C ALA A 74 -0.48 7.00 5.78
N LEU A 75 -0.99 8.12 5.29
CA LEU A 75 -0.78 8.61 3.94
C LEU A 75 0.15 9.82 3.93
N GLU A 76 0.93 9.97 2.87
CA GLU A 76 1.79 11.14 2.63
C GLU A 76 0.97 12.37 2.24
N MET A 77 0.10 12.75 3.18
CA MET A 77 -0.80 13.90 3.13
C MET A 77 -0.54 14.82 4.32
N PRO A 78 -0.79 16.13 4.20
CA PRO A 78 -0.66 17.06 5.32
C PRO A 78 -1.52 16.63 6.51
N ARG A 79 -0.96 16.73 7.73
CA ARG A 79 -1.69 16.45 8.97
C ARG A 79 -2.91 17.33 9.18
N GLY A 80 -2.93 18.51 8.57
CA GLY A 80 -4.08 19.42 8.56
C GLY A 80 -5.34 18.82 7.88
N GLU A 81 -5.19 17.74 7.11
CA GLU A 81 -6.30 17.03 6.47
C GLU A 81 -6.96 15.97 7.38
N ASN A 82 -6.38 15.63 8.55
CA ASN A 82 -6.85 14.53 9.38
C ASN A 82 -8.30 14.67 9.84
N ALA A 83 -8.74 15.88 10.19
CA ALA A 83 -10.14 16.11 10.57
C ALA A 83 -11.10 15.85 9.39
N SER A 84 -10.71 16.22 8.18
CA SER A 84 -11.49 16.00 6.95
C SER A 84 -11.51 14.53 6.52
N LEU A 85 -10.39 13.83 6.67
CA LEU A 85 -10.30 12.38 6.46
C LEU A 85 -11.23 11.64 7.43
N GLN A 86 -11.19 11.98 8.72
CA GLN A 86 -12.07 11.36 9.72
C GLN A 86 -13.54 11.66 9.41
N ALA A 87 -13.89 12.91 9.12
CA ALA A 87 -15.26 13.28 8.77
C ALA A 87 -15.76 12.50 7.53
N TYR A 88 -14.88 12.23 6.56
CA TYR A 88 -15.23 11.42 5.40
C TYR A 88 -15.44 9.94 5.77
N LEU A 89 -14.60 9.35 6.61
CA LEU A 89 -14.77 7.98 7.09
C LEU A 89 -16.09 7.79 7.85
N ASP A 90 -16.53 8.79 8.59
CA ASP A 90 -17.78 8.78 9.37
C ASP A 90 -19.01 9.02 8.50
N SER A 91 -18.86 9.55 7.28
CA SER A 91 -19.95 9.91 6.36
C SER A 91 -20.54 8.68 5.64
N ASP A 92 -21.59 8.89 4.88
CA ASP A 92 -22.18 7.86 4.01
C ASP A 92 -21.44 7.68 2.69
N GLY A 93 -20.40 8.50 2.41
CA GLY A 93 -19.59 8.44 1.19
C GLY A 93 -20.33 8.85 -0.07
N ASP A 94 -21.41 9.60 0.07
CA ASP A 94 -22.20 10.12 -1.03
C ASP A 94 -21.45 11.20 -1.83
N THR A 95 -22.06 11.71 -2.87
CA THR A 95 -21.48 12.74 -3.74
C THR A 95 -21.11 14.00 -2.96
N GLU A 96 -21.93 14.40 -1.98
CA GLU A 96 -21.66 15.59 -1.18
C GLU A 96 -20.46 15.39 -0.23
N ALA A 97 -20.38 14.27 0.45
CA ALA A 97 -19.24 13.94 1.30
C ALA A 97 -17.92 13.92 0.51
N ARG A 98 -17.94 13.35 -0.70
CA ARG A 98 -16.78 13.36 -1.62
C ARG A 98 -16.42 14.78 -2.03
N ARG A 99 -17.40 15.61 -2.38
CA ARG A 99 -17.22 17.01 -2.76
C ARG A 99 -16.60 17.82 -1.62
N VAL A 100 -17.05 17.61 -0.38
CA VAL A 100 -16.50 18.27 0.80
C VAL A 100 -15.04 17.90 1.02
N LEU A 101 -14.68 16.62 0.92
CA LEU A 101 -13.29 16.17 1.03
C LEU A 101 -12.41 16.78 -0.08
N GLN A 102 -12.85 16.73 -1.34
CA GLN A 102 -12.14 17.28 -2.49
C GLN A 102 -12.03 18.81 -2.48
N ALA A 103 -12.91 19.51 -1.72
CA ALA A 103 -12.84 20.95 -1.55
C ALA A 103 -11.67 21.40 -0.66
N ARG A 104 -10.98 20.49 0.02
CA ARG A 104 -9.82 20.78 0.87
C ARG A 104 -8.60 21.18 0.05
N GLN A 105 -7.71 21.96 0.68
CA GLN A 105 -6.55 22.53 0.00
C GLN A 105 -5.62 21.47 -0.61
N PHE A 106 -5.45 20.33 0.05
CA PHE A 106 -4.64 19.22 -0.48
C PHE A 106 -5.07 18.79 -1.88
N TRP A 107 -6.39 18.77 -2.17
CA TRP A 107 -6.93 18.30 -3.46
C TRP A 107 -6.95 19.38 -4.54
N LYS A 108 -6.69 20.66 -4.18
CA LYS A 108 -6.74 21.81 -5.08
C LYS A 108 -5.34 22.16 -5.56
N VAL A 109 -4.87 21.45 -6.55
CA VAL A 109 -3.59 21.76 -7.19
C VAL A 109 -3.78 21.89 -8.70
N THR A 110 -2.97 22.73 -9.29
CA THR A 110 -2.87 22.88 -10.74
C THR A 110 -2.03 21.74 -11.32
N ASP A 111 -2.21 21.42 -12.60
CA ASP A 111 -1.51 20.31 -13.26
C ASP A 111 0.02 20.42 -13.20
N ASP A 112 0.54 21.64 -13.18
CA ASP A 112 1.97 21.92 -13.05
C ASP A 112 2.54 21.68 -11.64
N GLN A 113 1.67 21.47 -10.63
CA GLN A 113 2.02 21.14 -9.25
C GLN A 113 1.50 19.77 -8.80
N HIS A 114 0.86 19.04 -9.71
CA HIS A 114 0.23 17.76 -9.41
C HIS A 114 1.27 16.64 -9.40
N ASP A 115 1.69 16.21 -8.23
CA ASP A 115 2.73 15.21 -8.03
C ASP A 115 2.24 13.75 -8.06
N GLY A 116 0.97 13.51 -8.42
CA GLY A 116 0.37 12.18 -8.53
C GLY A 116 -0.31 11.66 -7.25
N ARG A 117 -0.06 12.26 -6.07
CA ARG A 117 -0.70 11.85 -4.81
C ARG A 117 -2.20 12.21 -4.75
N ARG A 118 -2.63 13.18 -5.52
CA ARG A 118 -3.99 13.75 -5.57
C ARG A 118 -4.75 13.18 -6.75
N SER A 119 -5.18 11.93 -6.63
CA SER A 119 -5.80 11.21 -7.73
C SER A 119 -7.14 10.60 -7.32
N ARG A 120 -7.97 10.26 -8.32
CA ARG A 120 -9.20 9.49 -8.10
C ARG A 120 -8.88 8.12 -7.48
N ASP A 121 -7.72 7.53 -7.82
CA ASP A 121 -7.30 6.26 -7.27
C ASP A 121 -6.95 6.36 -5.79
N MET A 122 -6.33 7.46 -5.34
CA MET A 122 -6.10 7.72 -3.91
C MET A 122 -7.42 7.99 -3.17
N LEU A 123 -8.36 8.70 -3.79
CA LEU A 123 -9.70 8.88 -3.20
C LEU A 123 -10.44 7.55 -3.07
N GLU A 124 -10.30 6.63 -4.03
CA GLU A 124 -10.87 5.28 -3.94
C GLU A 124 -10.23 4.43 -2.83
N LEU A 125 -8.94 4.60 -2.56
CA LEU A 125 -8.30 3.99 -1.39
C LEU A 125 -8.94 4.51 -0.09
N ILE A 126 -9.13 5.82 0.03
CA ILE A 126 -9.79 6.42 1.22
C ILE A 126 -11.24 5.93 1.31
N GLU A 127 -11.95 5.80 0.19
CA GLU A 127 -13.30 5.22 0.15
C GLU A 127 -13.32 3.76 0.59
N ALA A 128 -12.34 2.95 0.17
CA ALA A 128 -12.23 1.57 0.63
C ALA A 128 -12.08 1.52 2.17
N MET A 129 -11.27 2.40 2.76
CA MET A 129 -11.14 2.51 4.22
C MET A 129 -12.44 2.92 4.89
N ARG A 130 -13.22 3.86 4.30
CA ARG A 130 -14.56 4.22 4.80
C ARG A 130 -15.50 3.02 4.80
N VAL A 131 -15.50 2.23 3.72
CA VAL A 131 -16.31 1.01 3.63
C VAL A 131 -15.94 0.01 4.72
N LEU A 132 -14.65 -0.19 4.99
CA LEU A 132 -14.19 -1.04 6.08
C LEU A 132 -14.67 -0.52 7.46
N ALA A 133 -14.58 0.80 7.70
CA ALA A 133 -15.10 1.41 8.93
C ALA A 133 -16.63 1.19 9.10
N LYS A 134 -17.41 1.34 8.02
CA LYS A 134 -18.86 1.04 8.02
C LYS A 134 -19.18 -0.44 8.24
N GLN A 135 -18.24 -1.34 7.96
CA GLN A 135 -18.30 -2.76 8.32
C GLN A 135 -17.88 -3.05 9.77
N HIS A 136 -17.76 -2.00 10.59
CA HIS A 136 -17.34 -2.07 11.99
C HIS A 136 -15.92 -2.61 12.21
N ARG A 137 -15.02 -2.42 11.23
CA ARG A 137 -13.60 -2.70 11.41
C ARG A 137 -12.92 -1.50 12.07
N ASP A 138 -11.98 -1.76 12.98
CA ASP A 138 -11.21 -0.70 13.63
C ASP A 138 -10.11 -0.20 12.68
N VAL A 139 -10.48 0.71 11.79
CA VAL A 139 -9.59 1.30 10.79
C VAL A 139 -9.58 2.82 10.89
N LYS A 140 -8.40 3.42 10.71
CA LYS A 140 -8.20 4.87 10.66
C LYS A 140 -7.37 5.25 9.44
N VAL A 141 -7.60 6.45 8.91
CA VAL A 141 -6.77 7.06 7.87
C VAL A 141 -6.23 8.38 8.40
N LEU A 142 -4.92 8.56 8.33
CA LEU A 142 -4.25 9.76 8.84
C LEU A 142 -3.20 10.25 7.83
N GLY A 143 -3.14 11.55 7.62
CA GLY A 143 -2.00 12.21 7.01
C GLY A 143 -0.87 12.35 8.04
N TYR A 144 0.36 12.07 7.62
CA TYR A 144 1.53 12.20 8.48
C TYR A 144 2.53 13.25 8.01
N ASP A 145 2.32 13.81 6.82
CA ASP A 145 3.19 14.82 6.24
C ASP A 145 2.95 16.23 6.84
N GLU A 146 3.91 17.11 6.66
CA GLU A 146 3.72 18.51 6.94
C GLU A 146 3.28 19.25 5.68
N ASP A 147 2.62 20.38 5.84
CA ASP A 147 2.45 21.32 4.74
C ASP A 147 3.82 21.64 4.20
N ILE A 148 3.98 21.61 2.86
CA ILE A 148 5.25 21.77 2.16
C ILE A 148 5.98 22.96 2.77
N SER A 149 6.99 22.64 3.55
CA SER A 149 7.77 23.66 4.22
C SER A 149 8.88 24.13 3.28
N GLU A 150 9.22 25.41 3.40
CA GLU A 150 10.38 26.04 2.79
C GLU A 150 11.73 25.42 3.26
N HIS A 151 11.69 24.34 4.06
CA HIS A 151 12.81 23.83 4.87
C HIS A 151 13.63 22.70 4.23
N GLY A 152 13.32 22.29 3.00
CA GLY A 152 14.09 21.27 2.27
C GLY A 152 13.79 19.81 2.68
N ASN A 153 14.29 18.86 1.88
CA ASN A 153 13.96 17.45 1.97
C ASN A 153 14.33 16.78 3.29
N GLN A 154 15.47 17.11 3.91
CA GLN A 154 15.89 16.51 5.18
C GLN A 154 14.93 16.85 6.31
N SER A 155 14.53 18.12 6.41
CA SER A 155 13.62 18.55 7.46
C SER A 155 12.23 17.91 7.31
N ARG A 156 11.80 17.66 6.07
CA ARG A 156 10.57 16.92 5.78
C ARG A 156 10.66 15.46 6.22
N ASP A 157 11.73 14.74 5.87
CA ASP A 157 11.96 13.36 6.34
C ASP A 157 12.00 13.26 7.88
N ASP A 158 12.66 14.22 8.55
CA ASP A 158 12.73 14.28 10.01
C ASP A 158 11.34 14.51 10.64
N ALA A 159 10.54 15.40 10.07
CA ALA A 159 9.18 15.69 10.52
C ALA A 159 8.24 14.50 10.31
N GLN A 160 8.31 13.85 9.15
CA GLN A 160 7.57 12.65 8.83
C GLN A 160 7.92 11.50 9.80
N ALA A 161 9.21 11.25 10.03
CA ALA A 161 9.67 10.25 10.99
C ALA A 161 9.15 10.52 12.41
N LYS A 162 9.20 11.77 12.85
CA LYS A 162 8.66 12.18 14.16
C LYS A 162 7.14 11.94 14.24
N ALA A 163 6.40 12.28 13.20
CA ALA A 163 4.95 12.05 13.15
C ALA A 163 4.60 10.55 13.22
N LEU A 164 5.27 9.73 12.41
CA LEU A 164 5.03 8.28 12.39
C LEU A 164 5.44 7.59 13.69
N ARG A 165 6.55 8.00 14.31
CA ARG A 165 6.95 7.52 15.63
C ARG A 165 5.88 7.81 16.67
N ARG A 166 5.30 9.01 16.66
CA ARG A 166 4.19 9.36 17.55
C ARG A 166 2.97 8.50 17.27
N LEU A 167 2.55 8.33 16.02
CA LEU A 167 1.43 7.47 15.65
C LEU A 167 1.64 6.02 16.11
N HIS A 168 2.86 5.49 15.94
CA HIS A 168 3.20 4.14 16.41
C HIS A 168 3.08 3.99 17.93
N HIS A 169 3.46 5.02 18.71
CA HIS A 169 3.34 5.00 20.16
C HIS A 169 1.89 5.20 20.65
N GLU A 170 1.11 6.03 19.96
CA GLU A 170 -0.30 6.29 20.30
C GLU A 170 -1.25 5.17 19.89
N ALA A 171 -0.89 4.39 18.87
CA ALA A 171 -1.68 3.25 18.44
C ALA A 171 -1.64 2.10 19.46
N PRO A 172 -2.73 1.32 19.60
CA PRO A 172 -2.74 0.11 20.44
C PRO A 172 -1.56 -0.81 20.12
N SER A 173 -1.00 -1.48 21.14
CA SER A 173 0.21 -2.31 20.98
C SER A 173 0.07 -3.45 19.98
N HIS A 174 -1.15 -3.89 19.70
CA HIS A 174 -1.49 -4.91 18.71
C HIS A 174 -1.96 -4.35 17.37
N ALA A 175 -2.05 -3.01 17.22
CA ALA A 175 -2.45 -2.39 15.98
C ALA A 175 -1.36 -2.49 14.90
N ARG A 176 -1.77 -2.53 13.64
CA ARG A 176 -0.88 -2.39 12.49
C ARG A 176 -0.86 -0.93 12.04
N LEU A 177 0.33 -0.41 11.79
CA LEU A 177 0.52 0.89 11.14
C LEU A 177 1.06 0.64 9.74
N VAL A 178 0.23 0.85 8.74
CA VAL A 178 0.59 0.75 7.31
C VAL A 178 0.81 2.17 6.79
N VAL A 179 2.01 2.43 6.30
CA VAL A 179 2.44 3.74 5.80
C VAL A 179 2.63 3.64 4.29
N LEU A 180 1.97 4.51 3.54
CA LEU A 180 2.23 4.70 2.12
C LEU A 180 3.09 5.97 1.95
N ALA A 181 4.28 5.81 1.38
CA ALA A 181 5.28 6.86 1.20
C ALA A 181 5.92 6.76 -0.18
N GLY A 182 6.47 7.87 -0.68
CA GLY A 182 7.36 7.81 -1.83
C GLY A 182 8.54 6.89 -1.57
N ASN A 183 8.99 6.15 -2.59
CA ASN A 183 9.99 5.10 -2.44
C ASN A 183 11.30 5.57 -1.78
N VAL A 184 11.75 6.81 -2.01
CA VAL A 184 12.95 7.38 -1.38
C VAL A 184 12.78 7.51 0.13
N HIS A 185 11.60 7.97 0.59
CA HIS A 185 11.28 8.11 2.02
C HIS A 185 11.17 6.76 2.74
N ALA A 186 10.79 5.71 2.01
CA ALA A 186 10.63 4.35 2.52
C ALA A 186 11.95 3.57 2.68
N MET A 187 13.09 4.11 2.23
CA MET A 187 14.38 3.43 2.36
C MET A 187 14.81 3.30 3.83
N ARG A 188 15.21 2.10 4.24
CA ARG A 188 15.81 1.81 5.57
C ARG A 188 17.23 2.39 5.73
N ARG A 189 17.89 2.63 4.63
CA ARG A 189 19.19 3.28 4.56
C ARG A 189 19.37 3.93 3.21
N ARG A 190 20.18 4.96 3.17
CA ARG A 190 20.57 5.59 1.92
C ARG A 190 21.58 4.69 1.17
N PRO A 191 21.54 4.63 -0.17
CA PRO A 191 22.61 4.01 -0.95
C PRO A 191 23.96 4.62 -0.62
N ALA A 192 25.01 3.81 -0.59
CA ALA A 192 26.36 4.29 -0.25
C ALA A 192 26.91 5.27 -1.31
N ASP A 193 26.50 5.09 -2.56
CA ASP A 193 26.85 5.90 -3.73
C ASP A 193 25.79 6.91 -4.12
N ALA A 194 24.89 7.25 -3.18
CA ALA A 194 23.83 8.23 -3.45
C ALA A 194 24.41 9.57 -3.89
N PRO A 195 23.88 10.17 -4.97
CA PRO A 195 24.31 11.48 -5.43
C PRO A 195 24.08 12.56 -4.37
N ALA A 196 24.73 13.71 -4.53
CA ALA A 196 24.69 14.80 -3.54
C ALA A 196 23.25 15.26 -3.23
N GLU A 197 22.39 15.25 -4.22
CA GLU A 197 20.97 15.63 -4.12
C GLU A 197 20.14 14.65 -3.28
N MET A 198 20.66 13.44 -3.06
CA MET A 198 20.01 12.37 -2.29
C MET A 198 20.76 12.06 -1.00
N GLN A 199 21.41 13.07 -0.40
CA GLN A 199 22.21 12.89 0.84
C GLN A 199 21.38 12.90 2.12
N GLN A 200 20.06 13.17 2.07
CA GLN A 200 19.20 13.14 3.25
C GLN A 200 19.09 11.72 3.84
N ARG A 201 18.84 11.65 5.13
CA ARG A 201 18.45 10.41 5.82
C ARG A 201 16.98 10.15 5.51
N PRO A 202 16.63 9.05 4.82
CA PRO A 202 15.24 8.73 4.54
C PRO A 202 14.39 8.63 5.81
N MET A 203 13.11 8.95 5.71
CA MET A 203 12.17 8.88 6.83
C MET A 203 12.18 7.50 7.51
N ALA A 204 12.08 6.40 6.74
CA ALA A 204 12.07 5.04 7.30
C ALA A 204 13.39 4.66 7.96
N SER A 205 14.54 5.19 7.50
CA SER A 205 15.85 4.95 8.13
C SER A 205 15.93 5.44 9.58
N GLN A 206 15.06 6.37 9.96
CA GLN A 206 14.97 6.95 11.29
C GLN A 206 13.98 6.21 12.21
N LEU A 207 13.32 5.16 11.69
CA LEU A 207 12.30 4.38 12.38
C LEU A 207 12.68 2.90 12.54
N VAL A 208 13.92 2.52 12.21
CA VAL A 208 14.37 1.11 12.23
C VAL A 208 14.34 0.47 13.63
N ASP A 209 14.33 1.29 14.69
CA ASP A 209 14.17 0.87 16.07
C ASP A 209 12.72 0.52 16.46
N LEU A 210 11.73 0.80 15.60
CA LEU A 210 10.31 0.53 15.82
C LEU A 210 9.81 -0.78 15.22
N ASP A 211 10.70 -1.74 14.98
CA ASP A 211 10.35 -3.00 14.32
C ASP A 211 9.71 -2.79 12.93
N LEU A 212 10.34 -1.92 12.15
CA LEU A 212 9.94 -1.53 10.81
C LEU A 212 10.15 -2.67 9.81
N TYR A 213 9.19 -2.90 8.94
CA TYR A 213 9.32 -3.66 7.70
C TYR A 213 9.05 -2.76 6.49
N SER A 214 10.04 -2.63 5.62
CA SER A 214 9.97 -1.74 4.46
C SER A 214 9.86 -2.53 3.16
N VAL A 215 8.89 -2.16 2.34
CA VAL A 215 8.56 -2.80 1.06
C VAL A 215 8.72 -1.79 -0.06
N ARG A 216 9.46 -2.13 -1.09
CA ARG A 216 9.51 -1.37 -2.33
C ARG A 216 8.48 -1.92 -3.32
N LEU A 217 7.62 -1.05 -3.83
CA LEU A 217 6.66 -1.37 -4.88
C LEU A 217 7.27 -1.01 -6.23
N GLU A 218 7.42 -1.99 -7.10
CA GLU A 218 7.99 -1.89 -8.45
C GLU A 218 7.01 -2.47 -9.47
N ALA A 219 7.24 -2.16 -10.75
CA ALA A 219 6.56 -2.84 -11.84
C ALA A 219 7.54 -3.22 -12.96
N LEU A 220 7.16 -4.23 -13.75
CA LEU A 220 7.97 -4.71 -14.87
C LEU A 220 7.98 -3.71 -16.03
N GLU A 221 6.88 -2.97 -16.20
CA GLU A 221 6.69 -1.97 -17.23
C GLU A 221 5.66 -0.91 -16.83
N GLY A 222 5.46 0.08 -17.66
CA GLY A 222 4.38 1.05 -17.54
C GLY A 222 4.84 2.48 -17.33
N GLN A 223 3.97 3.26 -16.70
CA GLN A 223 4.17 4.68 -16.46
C GLN A 223 3.62 5.09 -15.10
N PHE A 224 4.15 6.17 -14.56
CA PHE A 224 3.66 6.82 -13.35
C PHE A 224 3.61 8.33 -13.57
N TRP A 225 2.81 9.04 -12.78
CA TRP A 225 2.77 10.49 -12.85
C TRP A 225 3.71 11.09 -11.81
N ALA A 226 4.58 11.98 -12.21
CA ALA A 226 5.47 12.68 -11.29
C ALA A 226 5.91 14.04 -11.82
N CYS A 227 6.38 14.87 -10.90
CA CYS A 227 6.98 16.17 -11.19
C CYS A 227 8.50 16.06 -11.09
N MET A 228 9.18 16.25 -12.22
CA MET A 228 10.63 16.45 -12.30
C MET A 228 10.89 17.92 -12.65
N GLN A 229 11.13 18.25 -13.91
CA GLN A 229 11.15 19.62 -14.41
C GLN A 229 9.75 20.16 -14.67
N ARG A 230 8.83 19.28 -14.97
CA ARG A 230 7.38 19.48 -15.10
C ARG A 230 6.65 18.23 -14.63
N CYS A 231 5.38 18.37 -14.26
CA CYS A 231 4.54 17.25 -13.90
C CYS A 231 4.00 16.57 -15.18
N GLN A 232 4.22 15.27 -15.29
CA GLN A 232 3.84 14.49 -16.48
C GLN A 232 3.88 12.99 -16.22
N ALA A 233 3.32 12.22 -17.14
CA ALA A 233 3.53 10.78 -17.20
C ALA A 233 4.98 10.47 -17.55
N LEU A 234 5.66 9.71 -16.70
CA LEU A 234 7.03 9.25 -16.90
C LEU A 234 7.07 7.74 -17.12
N PRO A 235 7.81 7.25 -18.13
CA PRO A 235 7.93 5.83 -18.35
C PRO A 235 8.80 5.18 -17.28
N LEU A 236 8.39 3.98 -16.81
CA LEU A 236 9.29 3.10 -16.08
C LEU A 236 10.31 2.47 -17.05
N ARG A 237 11.48 2.20 -16.54
CA ARG A 237 12.45 1.39 -17.26
C ARG A 237 11.92 -0.04 -17.34
N THR A 238 11.60 -0.50 -18.55
CA THR A 238 11.15 -1.88 -18.80
C THR A 238 12.18 -2.88 -18.27
N ARG A 239 11.70 -3.88 -17.56
CA ARG A 239 12.51 -4.97 -17.02
C ARG A 239 12.03 -6.30 -17.61
N PRO A 240 12.93 -7.29 -17.75
CA PRO A 240 12.51 -8.63 -18.18
C PRO A 240 11.45 -9.18 -17.22
N ALA A 241 10.49 -9.90 -17.76
CA ALA A 241 9.51 -10.61 -16.95
C ALA A 241 10.23 -11.51 -15.94
N ARG A 242 9.92 -11.36 -14.66
CA ARG A 242 10.50 -12.12 -13.56
C ARG A 242 9.40 -12.80 -12.76
N PRO A 243 9.48 -14.11 -12.52
CA PRO A 243 9.08 -14.71 -11.26
C PRO A 243 10.30 -14.69 -10.31
N PRO A 244 10.17 -14.49 -8.98
CA PRO A 244 8.92 -14.38 -8.24
C PRO A 244 8.35 -12.96 -8.26
N ARG A 245 7.07 -12.86 -7.86
CA ARG A 245 6.35 -11.56 -7.71
C ARG A 245 6.84 -10.77 -6.50
N VAL A 246 7.48 -11.43 -5.53
CA VAL A 246 8.12 -10.83 -4.36
C VAL A 246 9.54 -11.37 -4.21
N GLU A 247 10.46 -10.53 -3.79
CA GLU A 247 11.85 -10.92 -3.52
C GLU A 247 12.43 -10.12 -2.34
N THR A 248 13.28 -10.75 -1.54
CA THR A 248 14.05 -10.05 -0.50
C THR A 248 15.01 -9.06 -1.15
N ALA A 249 15.08 -7.83 -0.63
CA ALA A 249 15.97 -6.82 -1.16
C ALA A 249 17.42 -7.09 -0.76
N GLU A 250 18.26 -7.49 -1.72
CA GLU A 250 19.67 -7.82 -1.49
C GLU A 250 20.51 -6.62 -0.99
N ASP A 251 20.16 -5.42 -1.46
CA ASP A 251 20.85 -4.18 -1.11
C ASP A 251 20.50 -3.65 0.29
N ARG A 252 19.55 -4.28 0.97
CA ARG A 252 19.03 -3.88 2.30
C ARG A 252 18.54 -2.44 2.41
N MET A 253 18.25 -1.79 1.30
CA MET A 253 17.54 -0.50 1.31
C MET A 253 16.08 -0.69 1.71
N TYR A 254 15.53 -1.85 1.41
CA TYR A 254 14.20 -2.32 1.81
C TYR A 254 14.33 -3.74 2.38
N ASP A 255 13.28 -4.28 2.95
CA ASP A 255 13.22 -5.70 3.35
C ASP A 255 12.70 -6.56 2.20
N LEU A 256 11.75 -6.03 1.42
CA LEU A 256 11.07 -6.74 0.34
C LEU A 256 10.94 -5.83 -0.90
N ILE A 257 11.02 -6.44 -2.07
CA ILE A 257 10.61 -5.82 -3.33
C ILE A 257 9.42 -6.58 -3.88
N VAL A 258 8.37 -5.86 -4.24
CA VAL A 258 7.13 -6.40 -4.83
C VAL A 258 7.06 -5.96 -6.28
N TRP A 259 6.96 -6.92 -7.20
CA TRP A 259 6.88 -6.69 -8.62
C TRP A 259 5.45 -6.84 -9.13
N MET A 260 4.85 -5.73 -9.51
CA MET A 260 3.59 -5.72 -10.23
C MET A 260 3.82 -5.93 -11.73
N PRO A 261 2.87 -6.52 -12.45
CA PRO A 261 3.02 -6.68 -13.91
C PRO A 261 3.22 -5.35 -14.62
N LYS A 262 2.47 -4.32 -14.20
CA LYS A 262 2.46 -3.01 -14.85
C LYS A 262 2.06 -1.90 -13.88
N PHE A 263 2.57 -0.69 -14.09
CA PHE A 263 1.99 0.55 -13.58
C PHE A 263 1.28 1.33 -14.69
N SER A 264 0.11 1.83 -14.35
CA SER A 264 -0.67 2.77 -15.16
C SER A 264 -0.71 4.12 -14.47
N VAL A 265 -0.67 5.20 -15.24
CA VAL A 265 -0.81 6.55 -14.71
C VAL A 265 -2.12 6.67 -13.93
N ALA A 266 -2.05 7.27 -12.76
CA ALA A 266 -3.21 7.53 -11.92
C ALA A 266 -4.25 8.40 -12.66
N ARG A 267 -5.51 8.19 -12.33
CA ARG A 267 -6.61 9.03 -12.83
C ARG A 267 -6.62 10.35 -12.04
N LEU A 268 -6.05 11.37 -12.63
CA LEU A 268 -6.02 12.70 -12.04
C LEU A 268 -7.43 13.31 -12.00
N PHE A 269 -7.63 14.34 -11.19
CA PHE A 269 -8.82 15.18 -11.25
C PHE A 269 -8.68 16.15 -12.41
N ASP A 270 -9.78 16.42 -13.10
CA ASP A 270 -9.88 17.42 -14.19
C ASP A 270 -9.89 18.82 -13.57
#